data_415c3ebeba3d9c6910c37553497af078
#
_entry.id   415c3ebeba3d9c6910c37553497af078
#
_cell.length_a   1.000
_cell.length_b   1.000
_cell.length_c   1.000
_cell.angle_alpha   90.00
_cell.angle_beta   90.00
_cell.angle_gamma   90.00
#
_symmetry.space_group_name_H-M   'P 1'
#
loop_
_entity.id
_entity.type
_entity.pdbx_description
1 polymer ?
#
loop_
_entity_poly.entity_id
_entity_poly.type
_entity_poly.pdbx_seq_one_letter_code
_entity_poly.pdbx_strand_id
1 'polypeptide(L)'
;YMGNNKLAAEYATEVIESSGRTLLEGEAYATANVLVPEDNPEIIFAIRCTKDKDDYGWNSIGGFYANIDGVGWGELYASEPLRDAYAEYPEDLRSRYIVPQYLKDDETGEYRKEFIYIESSEEDGVPRKYYRWNEIIEENGNYRIKDAYLSKYEYKDTLTMKQDAGGYYVESRLKSGKDNPTPGTYEKHYVTIQNLMAKRNDYPKYYVYKCSKQENQPQLWSPTVLRLGEMYLNRAEAYA
;
A
#
# COMPACT_ATOMS: atom_id res chain seq x y z
N TYR A 1 -7.19 -19.99 -25.29
CA TYR A 1 -7.46 -18.97 -26.33
C TYR A 1 -7.44 -19.55 -27.77
N MET A 2 -7.46 -20.87 -27.90
CA MET A 2 -7.54 -21.53 -29.20
C MET A 2 -9.00 -21.75 -29.67
N GLY A 3 -9.98 -21.18 -29.00
CA GLY A 3 -11.41 -21.27 -29.34
C GLY A 3 -12.07 -22.62 -29.05
N ASN A 4 -11.43 -23.48 -28.24
CA ASN A 4 -12.00 -24.76 -27.86
C ASN A 4 -12.35 -24.78 -26.36
N ASN A 5 -13.48 -24.15 -26.00
CA ASN A 5 -13.93 -24.01 -24.62
C ASN A 5 -14.19 -25.36 -23.95
N LYS A 6 -14.72 -26.35 -24.71
CA LYS A 6 -14.98 -27.70 -24.19
C LYS A 6 -13.68 -28.34 -23.68
N LEU A 7 -12.63 -28.33 -24.50
CA LEU A 7 -11.36 -28.95 -24.14
C LEU A 7 -10.66 -28.17 -23.02
N ALA A 8 -10.82 -26.86 -22.98
CA ALA A 8 -10.29 -26.03 -21.89
C ALA A 8 -10.95 -26.37 -20.55
N ALA A 9 -12.27 -26.55 -20.52
CA ALA A 9 -13.01 -26.99 -19.34
C ALA A 9 -12.60 -28.39 -18.88
N GLU A 10 -12.44 -29.34 -19.83
CA GLU A 10 -12.01 -30.71 -19.54
C GLU A 10 -10.61 -30.72 -18.89
N TYR A 11 -9.62 -30.09 -19.49
CA TYR A 11 -8.26 -30.03 -18.91
C TYR A 11 -8.17 -29.29 -17.59
N ALA A 12 -8.88 -28.17 -17.44
CA ALA A 12 -8.93 -27.48 -16.15
C ALA A 12 -9.54 -28.36 -15.07
N THR A 13 -10.60 -29.11 -15.39
CA THR A 13 -11.23 -30.06 -14.47
C THR A 13 -10.28 -31.19 -14.09
N GLU A 14 -9.57 -31.78 -15.06
CA GLU A 14 -8.58 -32.81 -14.79
C GLU A 14 -7.49 -32.35 -13.82
N VAL A 15 -6.96 -31.15 -14.01
CA VAL A 15 -5.96 -30.57 -13.08
C VAL A 15 -6.56 -30.35 -11.68
N ILE A 16 -7.76 -29.78 -11.59
CA ILE A 16 -8.45 -29.57 -10.31
C ILE A 16 -8.64 -30.85 -9.53
N GLU A 17 -9.06 -31.94 -10.20
CA GLU A 17 -9.43 -33.20 -9.56
C GLU A 17 -8.22 -34.10 -9.30
N SER A 18 -7.19 -34.06 -10.16
CA SER A 18 -6.08 -35.04 -10.12
C SER A 18 -4.74 -34.51 -9.62
N SER A 19 -4.57 -33.21 -9.55
CA SER A 19 -3.25 -32.64 -9.15
C SER A 19 -2.88 -32.84 -7.69
N GLY A 20 -3.85 -33.15 -6.82
CA GLY A 20 -3.66 -33.19 -5.36
C GLY A 20 -3.43 -31.81 -4.73
N ARG A 21 -3.64 -30.74 -5.49
CA ARG A 21 -3.52 -29.36 -5.03
C ARG A 21 -4.81 -28.89 -4.36
N THR A 22 -4.68 -27.94 -3.43
CA THR A 22 -5.83 -27.36 -2.70
C THR A 22 -5.71 -25.85 -2.67
N LEU A 23 -6.86 -25.15 -2.68
CA LEU A 23 -6.90 -23.71 -2.50
C LEU A 23 -6.53 -23.34 -1.05
N LEU A 24 -5.84 -22.25 -0.90
CA LEU A 24 -5.62 -21.62 0.39
C LEU A 24 -6.80 -20.72 0.74
N GLU A 25 -7.25 -20.78 1.99
CA GLU A 25 -8.37 -20.00 2.48
C GLU A 25 -8.00 -19.28 3.79
N GLY A 26 -8.73 -18.22 4.10
CA GLY A 26 -8.59 -17.49 5.35
C GLY A 26 -7.16 -17.02 5.62
N GLU A 27 -6.69 -17.27 6.82
CA GLU A 27 -5.36 -16.82 7.27
C GLU A 27 -4.21 -17.47 6.48
N ALA A 28 -4.36 -18.73 6.06
CA ALA A 28 -3.37 -19.41 5.23
C ALA A 28 -3.17 -18.70 3.88
N TYR A 29 -4.25 -18.18 3.27
CA TYR A 29 -4.15 -17.35 2.07
C TYR A 29 -3.47 -16.01 2.36
N ALA A 30 -3.87 -15.33 3.44
CA ALA A 30 -3.36 -14.00 3.79
C ALA A 30 -1.85 -13.98 4.13
N THR A 31 -1.29 -15.13 4.48
CA THR A 31 0.14 -15.30 4.82
C THR A 31 0.93 -16.15 3.80
N ALA A 32 0.32 -16.49 2.67
CA ALA A 32 0.92 -17.38 1.68
C ALA A 32 2.21 -16.85 1.04
N ASN A 33 2.47 -15.55 1.14
CA ASN A 33 3.68 -14.93 0.58
C ASN A 33 4.99 -15.40 1.24
N VAL A 34 4.94 -15.96 2.44
CA VAL A 34 6.14 -16.50 3.12
C VAL A 34 6.45 -17.93 2.71
N LEU A 35 5.48 -18.65 2.14
CA LEU A 35 5.64 -20.05 1.74
C LEU A 35 6.52 -20.14 0.49
N VAL A 36 7.48 -21.05 0.52
CA VAL A 36 8.19 -21.45 -0.69
C VAL A 36 7.27 -22.25 -1.61
N PRO A 37 7.53 -22.32 -2.92
CA PRO A 37 6.62 -23.01 -3.86
C PRO A 37 6.31 -24.47 -3.48
N GLU A 38 7.27 -25.17 -2.91
CA GLU A 38 7.15 -26.58 -2.51
C GLU A 38 6.14 -26.77 -1.37
N ASP A 39 6.04 -25.78 -0.47
CA ASP A 39 5.17 -25.81 0.71
C ASP A 39 3.80 -25.14 0.45
N ASN A 40 3.63 -24.52 -0.71
CA ASN A 40 2.40 -23.84 -1.05
C ASN A 40 1.46 -24.77 -1.85
N PRO A 41 0.34 -25.23 -1.25
CA PRO A 41 -0.53 -26.22 -1.87
C PRO A 41 -1.26 -25.73 -3.13
N GLU A 42 -1.32 -24.42 -3.38
CA GLU A 42 -1.93 -23.88 -4.60
C GLU A 42 -1.00 -23.87 -5.81
N ILE A 43 0.32 -23.88 -5.59
CA ILE A 43 1.28 -23.68 -6.68
C ILE A 43 1.42 -24.96 -7.49
N ILE A 44 1.16 -24.85 -8.79
CA ILE A 44 1.36 -25.92 -9.77
C ILE A 44 2.77 -25.80 -10.35
N PHE A 45 3.16 -24.59 -10.74
CA PHE A 45 4.49 -24.32 -11.30
C PHE A 45 4.97 -22.93 -10.89
N ALA A 46 6.22 -22.85 -10.45
CA ALA A 46 6.92 -21.62 -10.13
C ALA A 46 8.39 -21.69 -10.53
N ILE A 47 9.01 -20.52 -10.71
CA ILE A 47 10.46 -20.41 -10.89
C ILE A 47 11.06 -20.27 -9.49
N ARG A 48 11.77 -21.29 -9.03
CA ARG A 48 12.32 -21.33 -7.67
C ARG A 48 13.52 -20.39 -7.52
N CYS A 49 13.37 -19.37 -6.68
CA CYS A 49 14.44 -18.51 -6.20
C CYS A 49 14.82 -18.91 -4.78
N THR A 50 16.12 -18.88 -4.44
CA THR A 50 16.63 -19.28 -3.13
C THR A 50 17.54 -18.20 -2.56
N LYS A 51 17.64 -18.13 -1.24
CA LYS A 51 18.52 -17.17 -0.56
C LYS A 51 20.02 -17.43 -0.81
N ASP A 52 20.38 -18.65 -1.19
CA ASP A 52 21.78 -19.06 -1.36
C ASP A 52 22.32 -18.76 -2.77
N LYS A 53 21.46 -18.29 -3.67
CA LYS A 53 21.83 -18.00 -5.03
C LYS A 53 21.37 -16.61 -5.39
N ASP A 54 22.03 -15.62 -5.46
CA ASP A 54 21.72 -14.22 -5.80
C ASP A 54 20.53 -14.00 -6.80
N ASP A 55 19.55 -14.90 -6.73
CA ASP A 55 18.33 -14.91 -7.55
C ASP A 55 17.33 -13.83 -7.11
N TYR A 56 17.62 -13.20 -6.00
CA TYR A 56 16.84 -12.11 -5.46
C TYR A 56 17.77 -10.94 -5.13
N GLY A 57 17.23 -9.77 -5.03
CA GLY A 57 18.01 -8.59 -4.70
C GLY A 57 17.17 -7.35 -4.97
N TRP A 58 17.82 -6.21 -5.01
CA TRP A 58 17.15 -4.93 -5.20
C TRP A 58 16.31 -4.86 -6.47
N ASN A 59 16.70 -5.58 -7.51
CA ASN A 59 15.99 -5.65 -8.79
C ASN A 59 14.98 -6.80 -8.89
N SER A 60 14.74 -7.53 -7.78
CA SER A 60 13.67 -8.53 -7.74
C SER A 60 12.30 -7.89 -7.67
N ILE A 61 11.27 -8.66 -8.02
CA ILE A 61 9.87 -8.19 -7.89
C ILE A 61 9.60 -7.73 -6.46
N GLY A 62 10.02 -8.52 -5.46
CA GLY A 62 9.87 -8.15 -4.05
C GLY A 62 10.58 -6.84 -3.70
N GLY A 63 11.77 -6.61 -4.26
CA GLY A 63 12.53 -5.38 -4.06
C GLY A 63 11.89 -4.14 -4.65
N PHE A 64 11.16 -4.26 -5.76
CA PHE A 64 10.44 -3.13 -6.35
C PHE A 64 9.18 -2.75 -5.55
N TYR A 65 8.45 -3.73 -5.01
CA TYR A 65 7.17 -3.51 -4.34
C TYR A 65 7.28 -3.22 -2.84
N ALA A 66 8.42 -3.48 -2.24
CA ALA A 66 8.60 -3.30 -0.80
C ALA A 66 10.00 -2.81 -0.44
N ASN A 67 10.07 -2.08 0.67
CA ASN A 67 11.31 -1.86 1.42
C ASN A 67 11.04 -2.35 2.83
N ILE A 68 11.64 -3.46 3.20
CA ILE A 68 11.46 -4.10 4.50
C ILE A 68 12.78 -3.98 5.25
N ASP A 69 12.78 -3.29 6.38
CA ASP A 69 13.97 -3.05 7.21
C ASP A 69 15.17 -2.47 6.44
N GLY A 70 14.88 -1.56 5.52
CA GLY A 70 15.89 -0.93 4.68
C GLY A 70 16.29 -1.74 3.44
N VAL A 71 15.72 -2.92 3.23
CA VAL A 71 16.03 -3.81 2.12
C VAL A 71 14.94 -3.71 1.04
N GLY A 72 15.30 -3.30 -0.16
CA GLY A 72 14.41 -3.09 -1.30
C GLY A 72 14.23 -1.62 -1.68
N TRP A 73 13.81 -1.38 -2.91
CA TRP A 73 13.57 -0.03 -3.44
C TRP A 73 12.23 0.56 -2.98
N GLY A 74 11.17 -0.27 -2.92
CA GLY A 74 9.82 0.19 -2.61
C GLY A 74 9.35 1.31 -3.55
N GLU A 75 9.63 1.18 -4.84
CA GLU A 75 9.30 2.18 -5.86
C GLU A 75 7.89 2.03 -6.41
N LEU A 76 7.37 0.79 -6.40
CA LEU A 76 6.03 0.45 -6.83
C LEU A 76 5.18 0.16 -5.60
N TYR A 77 4.10 0.89 -5.43
CA TYR A 77 3.21 0.76 -4.28
C TYR A 77 1.74 0.84 -4.67
N ALA A 78 0.88 0.37 -3.79
CA ALA A 78 -0.56 0.32 -4.05
C ALA A 78 -1.14 1.73 -4.26
N SER A 79 -1.80 1.91 -5.39
CA SER A 79 -2.48 3.17 -5.72
C SER A 79 -3.71 3.40 -4.83
N GLU A 80 -4.15 4.65 -4.73
CA GLU A 80 -5.38 5.00 -4.01
C GLU A 80 -6.61 4.28 -4.57
N PRO A 81 -6.86 4.26 -5.89
CA PRO A 81 -8.03 3.54 -6.43
C PRO A 81 -8.06 2.05 -6.06
N LEU A 82 -6.89 1.40 -5.99
CA LEU A 82 -6.80 0.00 -5.56
C LEU A 82 -7.17 -0.15 -4.07
N ARG A 83 -6.69 0.75 -3.22
CA ARG A 83 -7.02 0.73 -1.79
C ARG A 83 -8.50 1.02 -1.54
N ASP A 84 -9.07 1.99 -2.26
CA ASP A 84 -10.49 2.32 -2.20
C ASP A 84 -11.35 1.13 -2.60
N ALA A 85 -10.98 0.42 -3.69
CA ALA A 85 -11.68 -0.79 -4.11
C ALA A 85 -11.66 -1.90 -3.05
N TYR A 86 -10.55 -2.07 -2.32
CA TYR A 86 -10.51 -3.02 -1.20
C TYR A 86 -11.28 -2.53 0.02
N ALA A 87 -11.40 -1.22 0.24
CA ALA A 87 -12.18 -0.66 1.34
C ALA A 87 -13.69 -0.91 1.18
N GLU A 88 -14.17 -1.08 -0.07
CA GLU A 88 -15.56 -1.47 -0.36
C GLU A 88 -15.87 -2.93 0.04
N TYR A 89 -14.83 -3.77 0.12
CA TYR A 89 -14.93 -5.21 0.43
C TYR A 89 -13.94 -5.58 1.55
N PRO A 90 -14.23 -5.21 2.83
CA PRO A 90 -13.30 -5.42 3.94
C PRO A 90 -12.94 -6.88 4.22
N GLU A 91 -13.80 -7.82 3.78
CA GLU A 91 -13.58 -9.27 3.86
C GLU A 91 -12.57 -9.79 2.84
N ASP A 92 -12.19 -9.00 1.84
CA ASP A 92 -11.21 -9.41 0.84
C ASP A 92 -9.80 -9.47 1.43
N LEU A 93 -9.32 -10.68 1.67
CA LEU A 93 -8.03 -10.92 2.32
C LEU A 93 -6.82 -10.45 1.51
N ARG A 94 -6.99 -10.14 0.21
CA ARG A 94 -5.92 -9.58 -0.62
C ARG A 94 -5.46 -8.21 -0.13
N SER A 95 -6.33 -7.48 0.53
CA SER A 95 -6.02 -6.20 1.17
C SER A 95 -4.90 -6.30 2.20
N ARG A 96 -4.72 -7.45 2.86
CA ARG A 96 -3.68 -7.68 3.88
C ARG A 96 -2.26 -7.67 3.32
N TYR A 97 -2.09 -7.84 2.02
CA TYR A 97 -0.79 -7.66 1.38
C TYR A 97 -0.40 -6.20 1.16
N ILE A 98 -1.33 -5.26 1.38
CA ILE A 98 -1.09 -3.83 1.25
C ILE A 98 -0.78 -3.28 2.63
N VAL A 99 0.47 -2.86 2.85
CA VAL A 99 0.99 -2.52 4.17
C VAL A 99 1.45 -1.07 4.20
N PRO A 100 0.88 -0.23 5.09
CA PRO A 100 1.33 1.15 5.25
C PRO A 100 2.77 1.19 5.79
N GLN A 101 3.56 2.11 5.25
CA GLN A 101 4.95 2.26 5.66
C GLN A 101 5.08 3.38 6.69
N TYR A 102 5.00 3.02 7.95
CA TYR A 102 5.18 3.94 9.07
C TYR A 102 6.66 4.14 9.38
N LEU A 103 7.02 5.38 9.67
CA LEU A 103 8.35 5.78 10.08
C LEU A 103 8.47 5.76 11.61
N LYS A 104 9.58 5.23 12.07
CA LYS A 104 9.95 5.21 13.48
C LYS A 104 11.02 6.25 13.78
N ASP A 105 11.11 6.63 15.01
CA ASP A 105 12.23 7.35 15.56
C ASP A 105 13.40 6.38 15.76
N ASP A 106 14.58 6.75 15.29
CA ASP A 106 15.75 5.86 15.29
C ASP A 106 16.32 5.62 16.69
N GLU A 107 16.08 6.55 17.64
CA GLU A 107 16.58 6.46 19.00
C GLU A 107 15.65 5.69 19.92
N THR A 108 14.34 5.95 19.81
CA THR A 108 13.33 5.38 20.72
C THR A 108 12.65 4.14 20.15
N GLY A 109 12.65 3.97 18.82
CA GLY A 109 11.92 2.91 18.13
C GLY A 109 10.40 3.13 18.07
N GLU A 110 9.90 4.23 18.62
CA GLU A 110 8.48 4.59 18.60
C GLU A 110 8.05 5.13 17.24
N TYR A 111 6.77 4.97 16.90
CA TYR A 111 6.24 5.55 15.67
C TYR A 111 6.14 7.07 15.80
N ARG A 112 6.77 7.77 14.87
CA ARG A 112 6.59 9.21 14.69
C ARG A 112 5.14 9.51 14.32
N LYS A 113 4.67 10.73 14.55
CA LYS A 113 3.29 11.14 14.31
C LYS A 113 3.21 12.20 13.22
N GLU A 114 2.06 12.22 12.54
CA GLU A 114 1.72 13.28 11.60
C GLU A 114 0.25 13.66 11.71
N PHE A 115 -0.08 14.86 11.25
CA PHE A 115 -1.42 15.14 10.80
C PHE A 115 -1.52 15.00 9.28
N ILE A 116 -2.70 14.64 8.80
CA ILE A 116 -3.02 14.56 7.38
C ILE A 116 -4.46 15.02 7.13
N TYR A 117 -4.67 15.72 6.02
CA TYR A 117 -5.98 15.97 5.44
C TYR A 117 -5.90 15.93 3.90
N ILE A 118 -7.04 15.84 3.24
CA ILE A 118 -7.12 15.76 1.77
C ILE A 118 -7.80 17.01 1.26
N GLU A 119 -7.13 17.72 0.36
CA GLU A 119 -7.74 18.77 -0.46
C GLU A 119 -8.21 18.14 -1.77
N SER A 120 -9.48 18.37 -2.10
CA SER A 120 -10.04 17.98 -3.40
C SER A 120 -10.09 19.19 -4.30
N SER A 121 -9.63 19.04 -5.54
CA SER A 121 -9.76 20.06 -6.59
C SER A 121 -10.16 19.40 -7.90
N GLU A 122 -10.56 20.20 -8.87
CA GLU A 122 -10.81 19.77 -10.23
C GLU A 122 -9.84 20.48 -11.16
N GLU A 123 -9.07 19.71 -11.93
CA GLU A 123 -8.15 20.22 -12.92
C GLU A 123 -8.51 19.62 -14.29
N ASP A 124 -8.80 20.49 -15.25
CA ASP A 124 -9.20 20.09 -16.61
C ASP A 124 -10.38 19.10 -16.64
N GLY A 125 -11.37 19.28 -15.73
CA GLY A 125 -12.52 18.38 -15.60
C GLY A 125 -12.21 17.04 -14.91
N VAL A 126 -11.01 16.89 -14.37
CA VAL A 126 -10.58 15.66 -13.66
C VAL A 126 -10.50 15.93 -12.15
N PRO A 127 -11.25 15.19 -11.32
CA PRO A 127 -11.10 15.30 -9.87
C PRO A 127 -9.67 14.92 -9.44
N ARG A 128 -9.07 15.77 -8.62
CA ARG A 128 -7.74 15.57 -8.04
C ARG A 128 -7.84 15.58 -6.53
N LYS A 129 -7.05 14.74 -5.88
CA LYS A 129 -6.87 14.73 -4.43
C LYS A 129 -5.43 15.03 -4.09
N TYR A 130 -5.21 15.98 -3.18
CA TYR A 130 -3.90 16.37 -2.69
C TYR A 130 -3.81 16.07 -1.21
N TYR A 131 -2.85 15.25 -0.83
CA TYR A 131 -2.54 14.99 0.58
C TYR A 131 -1.75 16.14 1.15
N ARG A 132 -2.29 16.76 2.20
CA ARG A 132 -1.62 17.78 3.01
C ARG A 132 -1.27 17.19 4.35
N TRP A 133 -0.02 17.27 4.73
CA TRP A 133 0.47 16.61 5.93
C TRP A 133 1.65 17.37 6.53
N ASN A 134 1.88 17.14 7.80
CA ASN A 134 3.12 17.54 8.45
C ASN A 134 3.41 16.63 9.63
N GLU A 135 4.69 16.45 9.94
CA GLU A 135 5.12 15.77 11.15
C GLU A 135 4.76 16.60 12.36
N ILE A 136 4.28 15.94 13.41
CA ILE A 136 3.89 16.56 14.67
C ILE A 136 4.63 15.92 15.84
N ILE A 137 4.76 16.69 16.92
CA ILE A 137 5.33 16.24 18.18
C ILE A 137 4.24 16.34 19.23
N GLU A 138 4.07 15.30 20.03
CA GLU A 138 3.18 15.30 21.17
C GLU A 138 3.93 15.80 22.41
N GLU A 139 3.42 16.87 23.02
CA GLU A 139 3.98 17.46 24.23
C GLU A 139 2.86 17.73 25.24
N ASN A 140 2.89 17.04 26.38
CA ASN A 140 1.90 17.23 27.46
C ASN A 140 0.43 17.04 27.00
N GLY A 141 0.19 16.08 26.11
CA GLY A 141 -1.15 15.79 25.57
C GLY A 141 -1.63 16.77 24.49
N ASN A 142 -0.76 17.65 24.01
CA ASN A 142 -1.03 18.54 22.88
C ASN A 142 -0.10 18.24 21.72
N TYR A 143 -0.54 18.58 20.52
CA TYR A 143 0.26 18.39 19.31
C TYR A 143 0.83 19.71 18.81
N ARG A 144 2.12 19.70 18.48
CA ARG A 144 2.84 20.81 17.86
C ARG A 144 3.38 20.37 16.50
N ILE A 145 3.28 21.23 15.51
CA ILE A 145 3.82 20.98 14.17
C ILE A 145 5.34 21.05 14.23
N LYS A 146 6.03 20.08 13.64
CA LYS A 146 7.48 20.05 13.56
C LYS A 146 7.97 21.00 12.47
N ASP A 147 8.85 21.93 12.81
CA ASP A 147 9.26 23.04 11.96
C ASP A 147 9.92 22.63 10.64
N ALA A 148 10.59 21.50 10.61
CA ALA A 148 11.33 21.04 9.44
C ALA A 148 10.48 20.92 8.16
N TYR A 149 9.17 20.71 8.29
CA TYR A 149 8.26 20.51 7.15
C TYR A 149 7.38 21.72 6.84
N LEU A 150 7.37 22.73 7.67
CA LEU A 150 6.59 23.94 7.43
C LEU A 150 7.00 24.68 6.16
N SER A 151 8.22 24.45 5.68
CA SER A 151 8.69 25.00 4.41
C SER A 151 7.93 24.54 3.17
N LYS A 152 7.22 23.40 3.24
CA LYS A 152 6.32 22.95 2.16
C LYS A 152 5.07 23.82 2.02
N TYR A 153 4.69 24.47 3.10
CA TYR A 153 3.59 25.41 3.10
C TYR A 153 4.21 26.80 2.99
N GLU A 154 3.87 27.53 1.98
CA GLU A 154 4.42 28.88 1.73
C GLU A 154 4.20 29.85 2.90
N TYR A 155 3.35 29.48 3.85
CA TYR A 155 2.89 30.31 4.97
C TYR A 155 3.00 29.58 6.30
N LYS A 156 4.20 29.15 6.66
CA LYS A 156 4.44 28.39 7.89
C LYS A 156 4.08 29.16 9.18
N ASP A 157 4.12 30.48 9.16
CA ASP A 157 3.71 31.36 10.25
C ASP A 157 2.20 31.33 10.52
N THR A 158 1.40 30.79 9.61
CA THR A 158 -0.05 30.70 9.71
C THR A 158 -0.57 29.29 9.91
N LEU A 159 0.28 28.29 9.77
CA LEU A 159 -0.11 26.89 9.97
C LEU A 159 0.07 26.51 11.45
N THR A 160 -1.01 26.49 12.19
CA THR A 160 -1.05 26.13 13.61
C THR A 160 -2.03 25.00 13.86
N MET A 161 -1.68 24.08 14.77
CA MET A 161 -2.59 23.01 15.22
C MET A 161 -3.51 23.55 16.31
N LYS A 162 -4.80 23.35 16.14
CA LYS A 162 -5.86 23.77 17.08
C LYS A 162 -6.83 22.60 17.30
N GLN A 163 -7.67 22.74 18.33
CA GLN A 163 -8.71 21.75 18.65
C GLN A 163 -10.00 22.45 19.02
N ASP A 164 -11.12 21.84 18.60
CA ASP A 164 -12.47 22.21 19.03
C ASP A 164 -13.36 20.97 19.15
N ALA A 165 -14.68 21.17 19.24
CA ALA A 165 -15.65 20.07 19.37
C ALA A 165 -15.66 19.11 18.16
N GLY A 166 -15.20 19.54 16.98
CA GLY A 166 -15.09 18.73 15.76
C GLY A 166 -13.78 17.93 15.67
N GLY A 167 -12.81 18.19 16.55
CA GLY A 167 -11.52 17.53 16.58
C GLY A 167 -10.34 18.48 16.37
N TYR A 168 -9.19 17.89 16.02
CA TYR A 168 -8.01 18.67 15.65
C TYR A 168 -8.15 19.26 14.25
N TYR A 169 -7.66 20.49 14.08
CA TYR A 169 -7.66 21.16 12.79
C TYR A 169 -6.43 22.06 12.63
N VAL A 170 -6.11 22.41 11.39
CA VAL A 170 -5.14 23.42 11.03
C VAL A 170 -5.82 24.55 10.28
N GLU A 171 -5.25 25.74 10.37
CA GLU A 171 -5.67 26.89 9.59
C GLU A 171 -4.55 27.28 8.65
N SER A 172 -4.89 27.49 7.38
CA SER A 172 -4.00 28.01 6.37
C SER A 172 -4.56 29.28 5.75
N ARG A 173 -3.73 30.17 5.24
CA ARG A 173 -4.23 31.32 4.51
C ARG A 173 -4.84 30.90 3.19
N LEU A 174 -5.98 31.47 2.86
CA LEU A 174 -6.54 31.33 1.51
C LEU A 174 -5.61 32.00 0.50
N LYS A 175 -5.40 31.33 -0.62
CA LYS A 175 -4.65 31.86 -1.76
C LYS A 175 -5.56 32.65 -2.68
N SER A 176 -5.06 33.72 -3.29
CA SER A 176 -5.77 34.45 -4.32
C SER A 176 -4.88 34.60 -5.55
N GLY A 177 -5.34 34.15 -6.71
CA GLY A 177 -4.60 34.15 -7.98
C GLY A 177 -3.18 33.58 -7.82
N LYS A 178 -2.65 32.85 -8.72
CA LYS A 178 -1.28 32.28 -8.75
C LYS A 178 -0.59 32.12 -7.37
N ASP A 179 -1.31 31.56 -6.40
CA ASP A 179 -0.80 31.19 -5.07
C ASP A 179 -0.39 32.33 -4.12
N ASN A 180 -0.85 33.53 -4.35
CA ASN A 180 -0.62 34.63 -3.40
C ASN A 180 -1.59 34.55 -2.22
N PRO A 181 -1.11 34.69 -0.95
CA PRO A 181 -1.98 34.67 0.22
C PRO A 181 -2.89 35.89 0.25
N THR A 182 -4.13 35.69 0.66
CA THR A 182 -5.06 36.79 0.96
C THR A 182 -4.88 37.16 2.44
N PRO A 183 -4.41 38.37 2.77
CA PRO A 183 -4.20 38.76 4.17
C PRO A 183 -5.47 38.64 5.02
N GLY A 184 -5.34 38.04 6.21
CA GLY A 184 -6.44 37.94 7.17
C GLY A 184 -7.53 36.91 6.84
N THR A 185 -7.40 36.18 5.75
CA THR A 185 -8.35 35.14 5.36
C THR A 185 -7.74 33.76 5.59
N TYR A 186 -8.45 32.92 6.34
CA TYR A 186 -7.99 31.57 6.69
C TYR A 186 -9.03 30.54 6.31
N GLU A 187 -8.55 29.38 5.91
CA GLU A 187 -9.34 28.18 5.71
C GLU A 187 -9.02 27.14 6.81
N LYS A 188 -10.08 26.57 7.36
CA LYS A 188 -10.00 25.58 8.43
C LYS A 188 -10.08 24.18 7.83
N HIS A 189 -9.08 23.34 8.11
CA HIS A 189 -9.05 21.95 7.68
C HIS A 189 -8.98 21.04 8.88
N TYR A 190 -10.02 20.22 9.09
CA TYR A 190 -9.97 19.14 10.09
C TYR A 190 -8.98 18.08 9.64
N VAL A 191 -8.16 17.61 10.57
CA VAL A 191 -7.04 16.70 10.30
C VAL A 191 -7.24 15.37 10.99
N THR A 192 -6.71 14.31 10.37
CA THR A 192 -6.52 13.03 11.01
C THR A 192 -5.11 12.95 11.58
N ILE A 193 -4.97 12.55 12.85
CA ILE A 193 -3.68 12.28 13.49
C ILE A 193 -3.41 10.78 13.39
N GLN A 194 -2.26 10.46 12.85
CA GLN A 194 -1.84 9.07 12.61
C GLN A 194 -0.33 8.90 12.78
N ASN A 195 0.14 7.67 12.66
CA ASN A 195 1.57 7.42 12.53
C ASN A 195 2.09 8.01 11.23
N LEU A 196 3.26 8.65 11.29
CA LEU A 196 3.90 9.25 10.13
C LEU A 196 4.22 8.20 9.08
N MET A 197 3.71 8.38 7.87
CA MET A 197 3.96 7.48 6.75
C MET A 197 5.09 7.97 5.84
N ALA A 198 5.86 7.04 5.33
CA ALA A 198 6.73 7.33 4.19
C ALA A 198 5.90 7.80 2.99
N LYS A 199 6.41 8.76 2.24
CA LYS A 199 5.70 9.38 1.11
C LYS A 199 6.59 9.51 -0.12
N ARG A 200 5.93 9.58 -1.27
CA ARG A 200 6.54 10.01 -2.53
C ARG A 200 5.65 11.06 -3.18
N ASN A 201 6.21 12.23 -3.45
CA ASN A 201 5.44 13.37 -3.98
C ASN A 201 4.18 13.67 -3.14
N ASP A 202 4.33 13.63 -1.80
CA ASP A 202 3.28 13.80 -0.80
C ASP A 202 2.22 12.69 -0.71
N TYR A 203 2.25 11.69 -1.59
CA TYR A 203 1.35 10.53 -1.51
C TYR A 203 1.91 9.46 -0.56
N PRO A 204 1.09 8.96 0.38
CA PRO A 204 1.49 7.91 1.31
C PRO A 204 1.87 6.62 0.60
N LYS A 205 2.97 6.00 1.02
CA LYS A 205 3.42 4.71 0.49
C LYS A 205 2.72 3.57 1.21
N TYR A 206 2.11 2.69 0.41
CA TYR A 206 1.56 1.41 0.84
C TYR A 206 2.25 0.30 0.07
N TYR A 207 3.17 -0.39 0.70
CA TYR A 207 3.92 -1.45 0.05
C TYR A 207 3.05 -2.68 -0.21
N VAL A 208 3.45 -3.47 -1.20
CA VAL A 208 2.76 -4.72 -1.55
C VAL A 208 3.66 -5.89 -1.17
N TYR A 209 3.31 -6.59 -0.10
CA TYR A 209 4.12 -7.69 0.45
C TYR A 209 3.85 -9.04 -0.20
N LYS A 210 2.93 -9.12 -1.15
CA LYS A 210 2.55 -10.38 -1.81
C LYS A 210 3.74 -11.14 -2.41
N CYS A 211 4.72 -10.41 -2.93
CA CYS A 211 5.88 -10.97 -3.63
C CYS A 211 7.17 -10.82 -2.80
N SER A 212 7.12 -11.18 -1.52
CA SER A 212 8.23 -10.98 -0.59
C SER A 212 8.20 -11.96 0.57
N LYS A 213 9.26 -11.97 1.37
CA LYS A 213 9.41 -12.68 2.67
C LYS A 213 9.55 -14.20 2.61
N GLN A 214 9.74 -14.81 1.45
CA GLN A 214 10.11 -16.24 1.42
C GLN A 214 11.47 -16.48 2.12
N GLU A 215 11.61 -17.62 2.78
CA GLU A 215 12.81 -17.99 3.55
C GLU A 215 13.28 -16.91 4.55
N ASN A 216 12.33 -16.10 5.06
CA ASN A 216 12.60 -14.95 5.93
C ASN A 216 13.51 -13.88 5.28
N GLN A 217 13.59 -13.83 3.95
CA GLN A 217 14.34 -12.81 3.24
C GLN A 217 13.38 -11.73 2.71
N PRO A 218 13.59 -10.45 3.05
CA PRO A 218 12.66 -9.37 2.72
C PRO A 218 12.23 -9.29 1.26
N GLN A 219 13.15 -9.52 0.34
CA GLN A 219 12.92 -9.37 -1.10
C GLN A 219 12.69 -10.68 -1.84
N LEU A 220 12.90 -11.83 -1.16
CA LEU A 220 12.86 -13.12 -1.83
C LEU A 220 11.43 -13.51 -2.15
N TRP A 221 11.22 -13.81 -3.40
CA TRP A 221 9.99 -14.41 -3.90
C TRP A 221 10.25 -15.22 -5.16
N SER A 222 9.67 -16.41 -5.19
CA SER A 222 9.72 -17.31 -6.34
C SER A 222 8.51 -17.04 -7.23
N PRO A 223 8.69 -16.50 -8.46
CA PRO A 223 7.59 -16.17 -9.35
C PRO A 223 6.72 -17.37 -9.65
N THR A 224 5.45 -17.28 -9.29
CA THR A 224 4.44 -18.29 -9.59
C THR A 224 3.99 -18.11 -11.03
N VAL A 225 4.09 -19.18 -11.82
CA VAL A 225 3.66 -19.21 -13.22
C VAL A 225 2.26 -19.79 -13.36
N LEU A 226 1.97 -20.89 -12.63
CA LEU A 226 0.66 -21.54 -12.63
C LEU A 226 0.24 -21.89 -11.21
N ARG A 227 -1.02 -21.65 -10.89
CA ARG A 227 -1.63 -22.02 -9.61
C ARG A 227 -3.04 -22.54 -9.78
N LEU A 228 -3.50 -23.33 -8.81
CA LEU A 228 -4.81 -23.98 -8.86
C LEU A 228 -5.98 -23.00 -9.04
N GLY A 229 -5.95 -21.85 -8.37
CA GLY A 229 -7.00 -20.83 -8.51
C GLY A 229 -7.20 -20.36 -9.95
N GLU A 230 -6.15 -20.33 -10.77
CA GLU A 230 -6.24 -20.02 -12.19
C GLU A 230 -7.00 -21.12 -12.98
N MET A 231 -6.83 -22.37 -12.58
CA MET A 231 -7.56 -23.48 -13.21
C MET A 231 -9.07 -23.38 -12.99
N TYR A 232 -9.48 -22.95 -11.78
CA TYR A 232 -10.91 -22.67 -11.50
C TYR A 232 -11.45 -21.53 -12.35
N LEU A 233 -10.66 -20.44 -12.52
CA LEU A 233 -11.07 -19.31 -13.37
C LEU A 233 -11.16 -19.70 -14.84
N ASN A 234 -10.16 -20.41 -15.36
CA ASN A 234 -10.15 -20.90 -16.74
C ASN A 234 -11.33 -21.83 -17.02
N ARG A 235 -11.69 -22.69 -16.06
CA ARG A 235 -12.86 -23.54 -16.17
C ARG A 235 -14.16 -22.74 -16.17
N ALA A 236 -14.28 -21.75 -15.31
CA ALA A 236 -15.45 -20.88 -15.25
C ALA A 236 -15.63 -20.09 -16.55
N GLU A 237 -14.54 -19.52 -17.09
CA GLU A 237 -14.56 -18.82 -18.38
C GLU A 237 -14.95 -19.75 -19.54
N ALA A 238 -14.46 -20.99 -19.51
CA ALA A 238 -14.76 -21.95 -20.55
C ALA A 238 -16.23 -22.42 -20.55
N TYR A 239 -16.94 -22.29 -19.43
CA TYR A 239 -18.37 -22.59 -19.32
C TYR A 239 -19.28 -21.39 -19.58
N ALA A 240 -18.74 -20.14 -19.57
CA ALA A 240 -19.49 -18.92 -19.86
C ALA A 240 -19.73 -18.74 -21.37
#